data_1ef65f3fb5008e98e36eaa913c01577a
#
_entry.id   1ef65f3fb5008e98e36eaa913c01577a
#
_cell.length_a   1.000
_cell.length_b   1.000
_cell.length_c   1.000
_cell.angle_alpha   90.00
_cell.angle_beta   90.00
_cell.angle_gamma   90.00
#
_symmetry.space_group_name_H-M   'P 1'
#
loop_
_entity.id
_entity.type
_entity.pdbx_description
1 polymer ?
#
loop_
_entity_poly.entity_id
_entity_poly.type
_entity_poly.pdbx_seq_one_letter_code
_entity_poly.pdbx_strand_id
1 'polypeptide(L)'
;MIVYLSGAMEFAEDEGANWRKDLSSWLDNNLGHKAFDPVVNSKKLIKEEGAENYRIWKETNLNNYINFIRKCVDEDINIVRNHTDYLICLWDKNVLKGAGTHSEVTI
;
A
#
# COMPACT_ATOMS: atom_id res chain seq x y z
N MET A 1 -9.75 10.08 -13.50
CA MET A 1 -8.70 9.04 -13.53
C MET A 1 -8.46 8.50 -12.13
N ILE A 2 -8.05 7.26 -12.05
CA ILE A 2 -7.69 6.60 -10.79
C ILE A 2 -6.17 6.50 -10.72
N VAL A 3 -5.58 6.99 -9.64
CA VAL A 3 -4.13 6.96 -9.41
C VAL A 3 -3.81 6.07 -8.22
N TYR A 4 -2.78 5.24 -8.36
CA TYR A 4 -2.24 4.41 -7.29
C TYR A 4 -1.05 5.12 -6.64
N LEU A 5 -1.06 5.26 -5.32
CA LEU A 5 -0.01 5.92 -4.57
C LEU A 5 0.97 4.88 -4.02
N SER A 6 2.08 4.69 -4.72
CA SER A 6 3.10 3.70 -4.40
C SER A 6 4.24 4.30 -3.57
N GLY A 7 4.75 3.57 -2.61
CA GLY A 7 5.84 3.99 -1.73
C GLY A 7 6.01 3.07 -0.53
N ALA A 8 7.06 3.29 0.24
CA ALA A 8 7.36 2.47 1.41
C ALA A 8 6.27 2.56 2.47
N MET A 9 5.99 1.44 3.12
CA MET A 9 5.05 1.34 4.24
C MET A 9 5.73 0.78 5.49
N GLU A 10 6.18 -0.47 5.44
CA GLU A 10 6.67 -1.19 6.63
C GLU A 10 7.82 -0.48 7.34
N PHE A 11 8.75 0.09 6.59
CA PHE A 11 9.93 0.73 7.14
C PHE A 11 9.84 2.26 7.15
N ALA A 12 8.71 2.82 6.78
CA ALA A 12 8.45 4.25 6.87
C ALA A 12 7.94 4.59 8.28
N GLU A 13 8.26 5.78 8.78
CA GLU A 13 7.96 6.21 10.15
C GLU A 13 6.46 6.15 10.46
N ASP A 14 5.62 6.61 9.53
CA ASP A 14 4.16 6.64 9.68
C ASP A 14 3.46 5.61 8.78
N GLU A 15 4.18 4.58 8.36
CA GLU A 15 3.76 3.62 7.35
C GLU A 15 3.39 4.27 6.00
N GLY A 16 3.87 5.49 5.78
CA GLY A 16 3.61 6.22 4.55
C GLY A 16 2.22 6.85 4.46
N ALA A 17 1.55 7.07 5.61
CA ALA A 17 0.17 7.56 5.62
C ALA A 17 0.05 9.04 5.24
N ASN A 18 0.91 9.90 5.78
CA ASN A 18 0.74 11.35 5.67
C ASN A 18 0.88 11.87 4.23
N TRP A 19 1.93 11.49 3.52
CA TRP A 19 2.13 11.97 2.15
C TRP A 19 1.01 11.49 1.21
N ARG A 20 0.52 10.28 1.41
CA ARG A 20 -0.59 9.73 0.62
C ARG A 20 -1.88 10.51 0.87
N LYS A 21 -2.18 10.80 2.12
CA LYS A 21 -3.36 11.56 2.50
C LYS A 21 -3.33 12.96 1.89
N ASP A 22 -2.21 13.66 2.02
CA ASP A 22 -2.05 15.02 1.51
C ASP A 22 -2.16 15.05 -0.02
N LEU A 23 -1.49 14.14 -0.70
CA LEU A 23 -1.53 14.07 -2.16
C LEU A 23 -2.91 13.64 -2.67
N SER A 24 -3.58 12.70 -2.00
CA SER A 24 -4.95 12.31 -2.35
C SER A 24 -5.89 13.50 -2.34
N SER A 25 -5.82 14.34 -1.31
CA SER A 25 -6.62 15.55 -1.20
C SER A 25 -6.31 16.54 -2.32
N TRP A 26 -5.04 16.75 -2.59
CA TRP A 26 -4.60 17.65 -3.65
C TRP A 26 -5.10 17.20 -5.04
N LEU A 27 -4.98 15.91 -5.33
CA LEU A 27 -5.41 15.34 -6.61
C LEU A 27 -6.92 15.45 -6.80
N ASP A 28 -7.69 15.17 -5.77
CA ASP A 28 -9.15 15.28 -5.83
C ASP A 28 -9.58 16.74 -6.02
N ASN A 29 -9.00 17.66 -5.25
CA ASN A 29 -9.38 19.08 -5.27
C ASN A 29 -8.94 19.82 -6.54
N ASN A 30 -7.80 19.46 -7.12
CA ASN A 30 -7.23 20.19 -8.24
C ASN A 30 -7.45 19.54 -9.60
N LEU A 31 -7.49 18.20 -9.67
CA LEU A 31 -7.61 17.45 -10.92
C LEU A 31 -8.86 16.58 -11.00
N GLY A 32 -9.59 16.44 -9.90
CA GLY A 32 -10.75 15.53 -9.85
C GLY A 32 -10.38 14.06 -9.97
N HIS A 33 -9.12 13.70 -9.70
CA HIS A 33 -8.65 12.32 -9.77
C HIS A 33 -8.86 11.62 -8.43
N LYS A 34 -9.32 10.37 -8.49
CA LYS A 34 -9.45 9.53 -7.29
C LYS A 34 -8.14 8.78 -7.06
N ALA A 35 -7.68 8.80 -5.82
CA ALA A 35 -6.45 8.11 -5.44
C ALA A 35 -6.77 6.81 -4.71
N PHE A 36 -6.10 5.72 -5.11
CA PHE A 36 -6.07 4.50 -4.32
C PHE A 36 -4.90 4.59 -3.34
N ASP A 37 -5.21 4.56 -2.06
CA ASP A 37 -4.24 4.62 -0.98
C ASP A 37 -4.11 3.24 -0.34
N PRO A 38 -2.99 2.52 -0.58
CA PRO A 38 -2.81 1.18 -0.04
C PRO A 38 -2.72 1.15 1.48
N VAL A 39 -2.35 2.26 2.14
CA VAL A 39 -2.36 2.33 3.61
C VAL A 39 -3.78 2.26 4.15
N VAL A 40 -4.70 3.02 3.56
CA VAL A 40 -6.12 2.98 3.95
C VAL A 40 -6.71 1.60 3.69
N ASN A 41 -6.39 1.01 2.53
CA ASN A 41 -6.88 -0.33 2.18
C ASN A 41 -6.31 -1.40 3.11
N SER A 42 -5.03 -1.31 3.48
CA SER A 42 -4.42 -2.23 4.44
C SER A 42 -5.10 -2.18 5.80
N LYS A 43 -5.44 -1.00 6.29
CA LYS A 43 -6.17 -0.85 7.56
C LYS A 43 -7.53 -1.53 7.50
N LYS A 44 -8.22 -1.41 6.38
CA LYS A 44 -9.50 -2.09 6.15
C LYS A 44 -9.34 -3.61 6.19
N LEU A 45 -8.35 -4.16 5.49
CA LEU A 45 -8.07 -5.59 5.46
C LEU A 45 -7.67 -6.11 6.85
N ILE A 46 -6.85 -5.37 7.59
CA ILE A 46 -6.46 -5.71 8.95
C ILE A 46 -7.70 -5.89 9.81
N LYS A 47 -8.63 -4.96 9.73
CA LYS A 47 -9.87 -5.02 10.51
C LYS A 47 -10.77 -6.19 10.08
N GLU A 48 -10.95 -6.40 8.78
CA GLU A 48 -11.80 -7.46 8.24
C GLU A 48 -11.26 -8.86 8.55
N GLU A 49 -9.93 -9.04 8.55
CA GLU A 49 -9.29 -10.33 8.76
C GLU A 49 -8.89 -10.57 10.22
N GLY A 50 -9.12 -9.61 11.12
CA GLY A 50 -8.66 -9.71 12.51
C GLY A 50 -7.14 -9.76 12.62
N ALA A 51 -6.44 -9.03 11.77
CA ALA A 51 -4.99 -9.11 11.63
C ALA A 51 -4.23 -7.96 12.30
N GLU A 52 -4.74 -7.42 13.40
CA GLU A 52 -4.15 -6.26 14.09
C GLU A 52 -2.69 -6.51 14.49
N ASN A 53 -2.32 -7.76 14.75
CA ASN A 53 -0.97 -8.16 15.17
C ASN A 53 -0.14 -8.77 14.04
N TYR A 54 -0.49 -8.53 12.77
CA TYR A 54 0.13 -9.24 11.65
C TYR A 54 1.66 -9.07 11.56
N ARG A 55 2.20 -7.91 11.96
CA ARG A 55 3.65 -7.71 11.91
C ARG A 55 4.39 -8.54 12.97
N ILE A 56 3.75 -8.79 14.10
CA ILE A 56 4.29 -9.68 15.14
C ILE A 56 4.28 -11.13 14.66
N TRP A 57 3.36 -11.48 13.79
CA TRP A 57 3.25 -12.85 13.26
C TRP A 57 4.48 -13.31 12.48
N LYS A 58 5.35 -12.41 12.02
CA LYS A 58 6.65 -12.78 11.44
C LYS A 58 7.44 -13.70 12.36
N GLU A 59 7.34 -13.47 13.67
CA GLU A 59 8.10 -14.19 14.70
C GLU A 59 7.25 -15.23 15.42
N THR A 60 5.95 -15.00 15.57
CA THR A 60 5.06 -15.83 16.38
C THR A 60 4.17 -16.77 15.58
N ASN A 61 3.79 -16.42 14.36
CA ASN A 61 2.93 -17.24 13.52
C ASN A 61 3.18 -16.93 12.03
N LEU A 62 4.26 -17.49 11.52
CA LEU A 62 4.74 -17.20 10.17
C LEU A 62 3.70 -17.57 9.09
N ASN A 63 2.96 -18.65 9.26
CA ASN A 63 1.95 -19.06 8.28
C ASN A 63 0.84 -18.03 8.15
N ASN A 64 0.33 -17.50 9.27
CA ASN A 64 -0.68 -16.45 9.24
C ASN A 64 -0.14 -15.17 8.64
N TYR A 65 1.12 -14.82 8.94
CA TYR A 65 1.77 -13.65 8.35
C TYR A 65 1.85 -13.76 6.83
N ILE A 66 2.35 -14.91 6.33
CA ILE A 66 2.49 -15.14 4.89
C ILE A 66 1.13 -15.07 4.19
N ASN A 67 0.12 -15.71 4.75
CA ASN A 67 -1.23 -15.73 4.16
C ASN A 67 -1.82 -14.33 4.09
N PHE A 68 -1.69 -13.54 5.15
CA PHE A 68 -2.19 -12.18 5.20
C PHE A 68 -1.46 -11.26 4.21
N ILE A 69 -0.13 -11.28 4.22
CA ILE A 69 0.68 -10.46 3.32
C ILE A 69 0.42 -10.82 1.85
N ARG A 70 0.30 -12.11 1.54
CA ARG A 70 0.00 -12.56 0.18
C ARG A 70 -1.33 -11.99 -0.31
N LYS A 71 -2.34 -11.98 0.57
CA LYS A 71 -3.64 -11.39 0.25
C LYS A 71 -3.55 -9.89 -0.02
N CYS A 72 -2.79 -9.14 0.81
CA CYS A 72 -2.57 -7.72 0.60
C CYS A 72 -1.84 -7.45 -0.72
N VAL A 73 -0.78 -8.18 -1.01
CA VAL A 73 0.02 -8.03 -2.22
C VAL A 73 -0.83 -8.35 -3.47
N ASP A 74 -1.57 -9.43 -3.45
CA ASP A 74 -2.42 -9.83 -4.58
C ASP A 74 -3.47 -8.76 -4.88
N GLU A 75 -4.09 -8.19 -3.87
CA GLU A 75 -5.08 -7.13 -4.03
C GLU A 75 -4.45 -5.86 -4.59
N ASP A 76 -3.31 -5.42 -4.05
CA ASP A 76 -2.60 -4.23 -4.52
C ASP A 76 -2.15 -4.38 -5.97
N ILE A 77 -1.59 -5.53 -6.33
CA ILE A 77 -1.17 -5.81 -7.70
C ILE A 77 -2.36 -5.82 -8.66
N ASN A 78 -3.48 -6.42 -8.25
CA ASN A 78 -4.69 -6.42 -9.06
C ASN A 78 -5.18 -4.98 -9.32
N ILE A 79 -5.16 -4.12 -8.31
CA ILE A 79 -5.58 -2.73 -8.44
C ILE A 79 -4.63 -1.96 -9.37
N VAL A 80 -3.32 -2.12 -9.22
CA VAL A 80 -2.34 -1.48 -10.10
C VAL A 80 -2.56 -1.90 -11.55
N ARG A 81 -2.72 -3.18 -11.78
CA ARG A 81 -2.82 -3.75 -13.14
C ARG A 81 -4.16 -3.45 -13.82
N ASN A 82 -5.27 -3.56 -13.10
CA ASN A 82 -6.61 -3.63 -13.72
C ASN A 82 -7.50 -2.42 -13.42
N HIS A 83 -7.21 -1.63 -12.39
CA HIS A 83 -8.10 -0.55 -11.93
C HIS A 83 -7.42 0.80 -11.79
N THR A 84 -6.16 0.93 -12.24
CA THR A 84 -5.38 2.16 -12.09
C THR A 84 -5.02 2.72 -13.46
N ASP A 85 -5.22 4.02 -13.65
CA ASP A 85 -4.84 4.72 -14.89
C ASP A 85 -3.37 5.14 -14.88
N TYR A 86 -2.85 5.56 -13.71
CA TYR A 86 -1.43 5.90 -13.56
C TYR A 86 -0.99 5.75 -12.11
N LEU A 87 0.33 5.74 -11.91
CA LEU A 87 0.94 5.50 -10.61
C LEU A 87 1.86 6.66 -10.27
N ILE A 88 1.76 7.18 -9.02
CA ILE A 88 2.71 8.12 -8.46
C ILE A 88 3.52 7.39 -7.39
N CYS A 89 4.85 7.39 -7.52
CA CYS A 89 5.73 6.69 -6.62
C CYS A 89 6.62 7.65 -5.83
N LEU A 90 6.57 7.56 -4.50
CA LEU A 90 7.56 8.18 -3.62
C LEU A 90 8.71 7.19 -3.45
N TRP A 91 9.81 7.43 -4.17
CA TRP A 91 10.98 6.56 -4.17
C TRP A 91 12.06 7.12 -3.25
N ASP A 92 12.13 6.59 -2.04
CA ASP A 92 13.11 6.99 -1.05
C ASP A 92 13.94 5.78 -0.55
N LYS A 93 14.82 6.03 0.42
CA LYS A 93 15.68 4.97 0.98
C LYS A 93 14.91 3.80 1.61
N ASN A 94 13.69 4.03 2.07
CA ASN A 94 12.88 3.00 2.70
C ASN A 94 12.35 1.98 1.70
N VAL A 95 12.21 2.35 0.43
CA VAL A 95 11.81 1.44 -0.66
C VAL A 95 12.80 0.30 -0.82
N LEU A 96 14.09 0.56 -0.60
CA LEU A 96 15.14 -0.46 -0.74
C LEU A 96 15.04 -1.57 0.30
N LYS A 97 14.33 -1.35 1.40
CA LYS A 97 14.15 -2.31 2.48
C LYS A 97 12.94 -3.22 2.28
N GLY A 98 11.99 -2.80 1.44
CA GLY A 98 10.77 -3.54 1.15
C GLY A 98 10.70 -3.99 -0.30
N ALA A 99 9.73 -4.84 -0.62
CA ALA A 99 9.56 -5.38 -1.97
C ALA A 99 8.31 -4.86 -2.69
N GLY A 100 7.32 -4.36 -1.96
CA GLY A 100 6.02 -4.00 -2.53
C GLY A 100 6.09 -2.93 -3.62
N THR A 101 6.78 -1.81 -3.35
CA THR A 101 6.90 -0.69 -4.29
C THR A 101 7.64 -1.10 -5.57
N HIS A 102 8.71 -1.90 -5.44
CA HIS A 102 9.42 -2.44 -6.61
C HIS A 102 8.48 -3.24 -7.51
N SER A 103 7.67 -4.10 -6.92
CA SER A 103 6.71 -4.92 -7.66
C SER A 103 5.65 -4.06 -8.35
N GLU A 104 5.13 -3.04 -7.68
CA GLU A 104 4.10 -2.14 -8.21
C GLU A 104 4.63 -1.34 -9.42
N VAL A 105 5.84 -0.81 -9.32
CA VAL A 105 6.45 0.01 -10.37
C VAL A 105 6.78 -0.82 -11.62
N THR A 106 7.11 -2.10 -11.47
CA THR A 106 7.51 -2.97 -12.59
C THR A 106 6.34 -3.62 -13.33
N ILE A 107 5.14 -3.53 -12.81
CA ILE A 107 3.95 -4.01 -13.50
C ILE A 107 3.51 -3.01 -14.58
#